data_c84c985e4c73e182a3f055c8456407bc
#
_entry.id   c84c985e4c73e182a3f055c8456407bc
#
_cell.length_a   1.000
_cell.length_b   1.000
_cell.length_c   1.000
_cell.angle_alpha   90.00
_cell.angle_beta   90.00
_cell.angle_gamma   90.00
#
_symmetry.space_group_name_H-M   'P 1'
#
loop_
_entity.id
_entity.type
_entity.pdbx_description
1 polymer ?
#
loop_
_entity_poly.entity_id
_entity_poly.type
_entity_poly.pdbx_seq_one_letter_code
_entity_poly.pdbx_strand_id
1 'polypeptide(L)'
;MGKLDVNKKIKRDSLLDTAFQLFMTQGINKTSISDIVNQAGVAKGTFYLYFKDKYDIHNKLISHKSSQLFQKAVEEYQALDMPIDKFEDRMIFFIDSIINQLIKNPNLLKFISKNLSWGIFKNALSSPAYEDDINFTDVFHQILQEAPEKYRDPEIMLFMIVELVSSTCYSVILYN
;
A
#
# COMPACT_ATOMS: atom_id res chain seq x y z
N MET A 1 18.76 -9.06 -13.29
CA MET A 1 18.75 -9.02 -11.81
C MET A 1 19.80 -10.00 -11.28
N GLY A 2 20.82 -9.54 -10.56
CA GLY A 2 21.90 -10.37 -10.05
C GLY A 2 21.46 -11.21 -8.84
N LYS A 3 22.15 -12.35 -8.59
CA LYS A 3 21.88 -13.23 -7.43
C LYS A 3 21.92 -12.47 -6.08
N LEU A 4 22.75 -11.42 -5.99
CA LEU A 4 22.84 -10.56 -4.80
C LEU A 4 21.58 -9.72 -4.60
N ASP A 5 20.98 -9.22 -5.67
CA ASP A 5 19.77 -8.39 -5.62
C ASP A 5 18.55 -9.22 -5.23
N VAL A 6 18.46 -10.45 -5.75
CA VAL A 6 17.42 -11.42 -5.35
C VAL A 6 17.50 -11.70 -3.85
N ASN A 7 18.71 -11.96 -3.31
CA ASN A 7 18.89 -12.21 -1.88
C ASN A 7 18.56 -11.00 -1.01
N LYS A 8 18.86 -9.78 -1.48
CA LYS A 8 18.47 -8.54 -0.78
C LYS A 8 16.96 -8.40 -0.72
N LYS A 9 16.27 -8.60 -1.85
CA LYS A 9 14.81 -8.56 -1.93
C LYS A 9 14.18 -9.57 -0.97
N ILE A 10 14.61 -10.84 -1.01
CA ILE A 10 14.08 -11.90 -0.13
C ILE A 10 14.20 -11.51 1.35
N LYS A 11 15.36 -10.97 1.79
CA LYS A 11 15.55 -10.56 3.19
C LYS A 11 14.68 -9.37 3.56
N ARG A 12 14.55 -8.39 2.68
CA ARG A 12 13.67 -7.23 2.88
C ARG A 12 12.22 -7.67 3.02
N ASP A 13 11.74 -8.50 2.09
CA ASP A 13 10.35 -8.96 2.06
C ASP A 13 10.04 -9.83 3.29
N SER A 14 10.97 -10.69 3.72
CA SER A 14 10.84 -11.45 4.98
C SER A 14 10.71 -10.52 6.20
N LEU A 15 11.47 -9.43 6.26
CA LEU A 15 11.35 -8.43 7.33
C LEU A 15 9.98 -7.71 7.29
N LEU A 16 9.50 -7.34 6.10
CA LEU A 16 8.20 -6.68 5.91
C LEU A 16 7.04 -7.59 6.32
N ASP A 17 7.04 -8.83 5.86
CA ASP A 17 5.97 -9.79 6.18
C ASP A 17 5.95 -10.14 7.67
N THR A 18 7.13 -10.32 8.28
CA THR A 18 7.25 -10.55 9.73
C THR A 18 6.76 -9.34 10.53
N ALA A 19 7.16 -8.13 10.14
CA ALA A 19 6.71 -6.89 10.78
C ALA A 19 5.19 -6.74 10.66
N PHE A 20 4.61 -7.04 9.49
CA PHE A 20 3.15 -7.03 9.31
C PHE A 20 2.44 -7.96 10.30
N GLN A 21 2.89 -9.21 10.39
CA GLN A 21 2.30 -10.18 11.32
C GLN A 21 2.39 -9.71 12.79
N LEU A 22 3.55 -9.23 13.21
CA LEU A 22 3.75 -8.75 14.58
C LEU A 22 2.94 -7.49 14.87
N PHE A 23 2.88 -6.54 13.95
CA PHE A 23 2.08 -5.33 14.12
C PHE A 23 0.58 -5.63 14.19
N MET A 24 0.10 -6.62 13.45
CA MET A 24 -1.29 -7.07 13.49
C MET A 24 -1.64 -7.81 14.77
N THR A 25 -0.75 -8.63 15.31
CA THR A 25 -1.02 -9.48 16.47
C THR A 25 -0.85 -8.76 17.80
N GLN A 26 0.23 -7.99 17.97
CA GLN A 26 0.55 -7.34 19.25
C GLN A 26 0.66 -5.81 19.18
N GLY A 27 0.57 -5.23 17.97
CA GLY A 27 0.66 -3.81 17.73
C GLY A 27 2.10 -3.28 17.67
N ILE A 28 2.28 -2.12 17.02
CA ILE A 28 3.60 -1.51 16.82
C ILE A 28 4.33 -1.19 18.15
N ASN A 29 3.57 -0.77 19.18
CA ASN A 29 4.18 -0.36 20.46
C ASN A 29 4.83 -1.53 21.20
N LYS A 30 4.23 -2.71 21.14
CA LYS A 30 4.71 -3.93 21.80
C LYS A 30 5.70 -4.73 20.95
N THR A 31 5.93 -4.35 19.69
CA THR A 31 6.86 -5.01 18.79
C THR A 31 8.23 -4.33 18.88
N SER A 32 9.27 -5.10 19.10
CA SER A 32 10.66 -4.64 19.06
C SER A 32 11.35 -5.04 17.74
N ILE A 33 12.43 -4.34 17.38
CA ILE A 33 13.27 -4.74 16.24
C ILE A 33 13.81 -6.15 16.44
N SER A 34 14.14 -6.53 17.69
CA SER A 34 14.64 -7.86 18.01
C SER A 34 13.60 -8.94 17.72
N ASP A 35 12.33 -8.69 18.02
CA ASP A 35 11.23 -9.63 17.68
C ASP A 35 11.13 -9.83 16.17
N ILE A 36 11.18 -8.73 15.39
CA ILE A 36 11.10 -8.77 13.93
C ILE A 36 12.26 -9.58 13.35
N VAL A 37 13.52 -9.29 13.73
CA VAL A 37 14.68 -9.97 13.13
C VAL A 37 14.79 -11.42 13.55
N ASN A 38 14.45 -11.76 14.79
CA ASN A 38 14.46 -13.12 15.29
C ASN A 38 13.42 -13.99 14.54
N GLN A 39 12.21 -13.49 14.37
CA GLN A 39 11.16 -14.20 13.67
C GLN A 39 11.41 -14.26 12.16
N ALA A 40 12.00 -13.22 11.55
CA ALA A 40 12.41 -13.20 10.15
C ALA A 40 13.64 -14.05 9.85
N GLY A 41 14.34 -14.55 10.88
CA GLY A 41 15.55 -15.36 10.72
C GLY A 41 16.75 -14.59 10.15
N VAL A 42 16.88 -13.29 10.44
CA VAL A 42 17.96 -12.43 9.95
C VAL A 42 18.74 -11.79 11.10
N ALA A 43 20.00 -11.41 10.85
CA ALA A 43 20.79 -10.68 11.82
C ALA A 43 20.25 -9.24 12.01
N LYS A 44 20.36 -8.68 13.22
CA LYS A 44 19.93 -7.32 13.54
C LYS A 44 20.57 -6.25 12.63
N GLY A 45 21.84 -6.44 12.25
CA GLY A 45 22.51 -5.57 11.28
C GLY A 45 21.85 -5.57 9.89
N THR A 46 21.25 -6.69 9.50
CA THR A 46 20.48 -6.77 8.23
C THR A 46 19.26 -5.87 8.24
N PHE A 47 18.57 -5.73 9.37
CA PHE A 47 17.45 -4.80 9.51
C PHE A 47 17.88 -3.35 9.18
N TYR A 48 18.99 -2.91 9.74
CA TYR A 48 19.46 -1.53 9.55
C TYR A 48 20.03 -1.22 8.16
N LEU A 49 20.20 -2.24 7.31
CA LEU A 49 20.49 -2.02 5.89
C LEU A 49 19.25 -1.52 5.10
N TYR A 50 18.04 -1.80 5.60
CA TYR A 50 16.78 -1.49 4.93
C TYR A 50 15.95 -0.44 5.65
N PHE A 51 16.00 -0.40 6.98
CA PHE A 51 15.11 0.40 7.81
C PHE A 51 15.87 1.11 8.91
N LYS A 52 15.52 2.37 9.17
CA LYS A 52 16.13 3.19 10.24
C LYS A 52 15.71 2.70 11.62
N ASP A 53 14.42 2.43 11.78
CA ASP A 53 13.79 1.99 13.02
C ASP A 53 12.46 1.27 12.74
N LYS A 54 11.72 0.90 13.79
CA LYS A 54 10.43 0.21 13.67
C LYS A 54 9.32 1.06 13.07
N TYR A 55 9.42 2.37 13.14
CA TYR A 55 8.43 3.27 12.53
C TYR A 55 8.71 3.45 11.04
N ASP A 56 9.98 3.43 10.64
CA ASP A 56 10.37 3.45 9.23
C ASP A 56 9.85 2.20 8.49
N ILE A 57 10.09 0.99 9.05
CA ILE A 57 9.54 -0.24 8.44
C ILE A 57 8.00 -0.22 8.44
N HIS A 58 7.35 0.30 9.49
CA HIS A 58 5.90 0.43 9.56
C HIS A 58 5.35 1.33 8.45
N ASN A 59 5.93 2.52 8.25
CA ASN A 59 5.49 3.45 7.22
C ASN A 59 5.73 2.91 5.81
N LYS A 60 6.90 2.30 5.57
CA LYS A 60 7.21 1.65 4.30
C LYS A 60 6.29 0.46 4.03
N LEU A 61 5.92 -0.28 5.06
CA LEU A 61 4.97 -1.39 4.95
C LEU A 61 3.58 -0.92 4.52
N ILE A 62 3.08 0.19 5.08
CA ILE A 62 1.79 0.78 4.66
C ILE A 62 1.87 1.18 3.18
N SER A 63 2.88 1.93 2.79
CA SER A 63 3.08 2.35 1.40
C SER A 63 3.17 1.15 0.44
N HIS A 64 3.97 0.15 0.79
CA HIS A 64 4.15 -1.06 -0.02
C HIS A 64 2.85 -1.88 -0.16
N LYS A 65 2.12 -2.10 0.93
CA LYS A 65 0.83 -2.81 0.87
C LYS A 65 -0.24 -2.03 0.11
N SER A 66 -0.25 -0.70 0.23
CA SER A 66 -1.14 0.15 -0.58
C SER A 66 -0.77 0.10 -2.07
N SER A 67 0.52 0.12 -2.39
CA SER A 67 1.02 -0.04 -3.77
C SER A 67 0.59 -1.39 -4.37
N GLN A 68 0.69 -2.48 -3.62
CA GLN A 68 0.26 -3.81 -4.08
C GLN A 68 -1.23 -3.87 -4.40
N LEU A 69 -2.09 -3.23 -3.57
CA LEU A 69 -3.53 -3.16 -3.85
C LEU A 69 -3.83 -2.42 -5.16
N PHE A 70 -3.17 -1.28 -5.34
CA PHE A 70 -3.36 -0.46 -6.52
C PHE A 70 -2.81 -1.13 -7.79
N GLN A 71 -1.61 -1.72 -7.70
CA GLN A 71 -1.00 -2.46 -8.81
C GLN A 71 -1.94 -3.56 -9.30
N LYS A 72 -2.51 -4.33 -8.39
CA LYS A 72 -3.47 -5.37 -8.75
C LYS A 72 -4.71 -4.82 -9.43
N ALA A 73 -5.23 -3.68 -8.97
CA ALA A 73 -6.35 -3.01 -9.63
C ALA A 73 -6.00 -2.54 -11.04
N VAL A 74 -4.77 -2.05 -11.26
CA VAL A 74 -4.25 -1.71 -12.60
C VAL A 74 -4.15 -2.94 -13.49
N GLU A 75 -3.63 -4.05 -12.97
CA GLU A 75 -3.55 -5.31 -13.71
C GLU A 75 -4.93 -5.84 -14.11
N GLU A 76 -5.92 -5.77 -13.20
CA GLU A 76 -7.32 -6.12 -13.47
C GLU A 76 -7.94 -5.21 -14.54
N TYR A 77 -7.64 -3.90 -14.50
CA TYR A 77 -8.09 -2.95 -15.52
C TYR A 77 -7.48 -3.24 -16.90
N GLN A 78 -6.18 -3.51 -16.94
CA GLN A 78 -5.48 -3.84 -18.20
C GLN A 78 -5.92 -5.17 -18.81
N ALA A 79 -6.48 -6.07 -18.00
CA ALA A 79 -7.00 -7.36 -18.46
C ALA A 79 -8.45 -7.30 -19.00
N LEU A 80 -9.07 -6.11 -19.00
CA LEU A 80 -10.40 -5.93 -19.59
C LEU A 80 -10.34 -6.08 -21.11
N ASP A 81 -11.30 -6.81 -21.66
CA ASP A 81 -11.44 -6.98 -23.13
C ASP A 81 -11.77 -5.66 -23.87
N MET A 82 -12.41 -4.75 -23.16
CA MET A 82 -12.80 -3.43 -23.70
C MET A 82 -12.43 -2.33 -22.69
N PRO A 83 -11.88 -1.20 -23.17
CA PRO A 83 -11.57 -0.06 -22.30
C PRO A 83 -12.84 0.56 -21.75
N ILE A 84 -12.75 1.12 -20.55
CA ILE A 84 -13.82 1.93 -19.95
C ILE A 84 -13.61 3.37 -20.41
N ASP A 85 -14.52 3.90 -21.22
CA ASP A 85 -14.37 5.22 -21.86
C ASP A 85 -14.50 6.39 -20.89
N LYS A 86 -15.48 6.31 -19.97
CA LYS A 86 -15.76 7.40 -19.06
C LYS A 86 -14.79 7.40 -17.87
N PHE A 87 -14.28 8.57 -17.56
CA PHE A 87 -13.37 8.79 -16.42
C PHE A 87 -13.97 8.32 -15.09
N GLU A 88 -15.23 8.69 -14.82
CA GLU A 88 -15.93 8.33 -13.60
C GLU A 88 -16.08 6.82 -13.43
N ASP A 89 -16.42 6.12 -14.50
CA ASP A 89 -16.58 4.67 -14.50
C ASP A 89 -15.25 3.96 -14.25
N ARG A 90 -14.13 4.51 -14.77
CA ARG A 90 -12.77 4.03 -14.46
C ARG A 90 -12.42 4.22 -12.98
N MET A 91 -12.75 5.39 -12.42
CA MET A 91 -12.51 5.64 -11.01
C MET A 91 -13.32 4.67 -10.13
N ILE A 92 -14.58 4.44 -10.48
CA ILE A 92 -15.44 3.46 -9.80
C ILE A 92 -14.83 2.05 -9.89
N PHE A 93 -14.33 1.66 -11.07
CA PHE A 93 -13.67 0.36 -11.25
C PHE A 93 -12.47 0.19 -10.31
N PHE A 94 -11.57 1.17 -10.24
CA PHE A 94 -10.41 1.10 -9.34
C PHE A 94 -10.81 1.01 -7.87
N ILE A 95 -11.79 1.82 -7.46
CA ILE A 95 -12.32 1.81 -6.09
C ILE A 95 -12.94 0.44 -5.77
N ASP A 96 -13.77 -0.09 -6.66
CA ASP A 96 -14.44 -1.38 -6.48
C ASP A 96 -13.45 -2.54 -6.41
N SER A 97 -12.45 -2.56 -7.30
CA SER A 97 -11.36 -3.54 -7.26
C SER A 97 -10.62 -3.52 -5.91
N ILE A 98 -10.24 -2.34 -5.41
CA ILE A 98 -9.55 -2.20 -4.12
C ILE A 98 -10.47 -2.66 -2.97
N ILE A 99 -11.73 -2.27 -2.95
CA ILE A 99 -12.71 -2.71 -1.94
C ILE A 99 -12.82 -4.23 -1.94
N ASN A 100 -12.97 -4.85 -3.10
CA ASN A 100 -13.08 -6.31 -3.23
C ASN A 100 -11.82 -7.04 -2.72
N GLN A 101 -10.64 -6.48 -2.93
CA GLN A 101 -9.39 -7.00 -2.37
C GLN A 101 -9.36 -6.89 -0.83
N LEU A 102 -9.83 -5.77 -0.28
CA LEU A 102 -9.88 -5.53 1.16
C LEU A 102 -10.92 -6.38 1.87
N ILE A 103 -12.08 -6.64 1.24
CA ILE A 103 -13.08 -7.60 1.74
C ILE A 103 -12.48 -9.00 1.90
N LYS A 104 -11.68 -9.42 0.93
CA LYS A 104 -10.99 -10.72 0.96
C LYS A 104 -9.86 -10.79 1.98
N ASN A 105 -9.37 -9.63 2.46
CA ASN A 105 -8.29 -9.54 3.44
C ASN A 105 -8.60 -8.51 4.55
N PRO A 106 -9.46 -8.85 5.53
CA PRO A 106 -9.84 -7.94 6.61
C PRO A 106 -8.66 -7.45 7.47
N ASN A 107 -7.60 -8.26 7.59
CA ASN A 107 -6.39 -7.85 8.31
C ASN A 107 -5.67 -6.70 7.60
N LEU A 108 -5.58 -6.77 6.28
CA LEU A 108 -4.99 -5.70 5.48
C LEU A 108 -5.84 -4.43 5.54
N LEU A 109 -7.18 -4.55 5.44
CA LEU A 109 -8.11 -3.43 5.64
C LEU A 109 -7.86 -2.76 6.99
N LYS A 110 -7.84 -3.55 8.09
CA LYS A 110 -7.60 -3.04 9.44
C LYS A 110 -6.25 -2.34 9.57
N PHE A 111 -5.21 -2.88 8.93
CA PHE A 111 -3.87 -2.31 8.96
C PHE A 111 -3.82 -0.97 8.23
N ILE A 112 -4.33 -0.89 7.01
CA ILE A 112 -4.30 0.33 6.19
C ILE A 112 -5.20 1.41 6.80
N SER A 113 -6.45 1.09 7.10
CA SER A 113 -7.42 2.08 7.61
C SER A 113 -7.02 2.74 8.92
N LYS A 114 -6.25 2.04 9.77
CA LYS A 114 -5.80 2.60 11.05
C LYS A 114 -4.49 3.37 10.98
N ASN A 115 -3.71 3.17 9.94
CA ASN A 115 -2.32 3.61 9.89
C ASN A 115 -2.01 4.54 8.71
N LEU A 116 -2.87 4.59 7.68
CA LEU A 116 -2.69 5.51 6.58
C LEU A 116 -2.94 6.94 7.08
N SER A 117 -1.97 7.82 6.84
CA SER A 117 -2.06 9.24 7.14
C SER A 117 -1.70 10.05 5.90
N TRP A 118 -2.08 11.33 5.87
CA TRP A 118 -1.71 12.24 4.78
C TRP A 118 -0.21 12.21 4.48
N GLY A 119 0.65 12.21 5.51
CA GLY A 119 2.10 12.17 5.32
C GLY A 119 2.60 10.89 4.65
N ILE A 120 2.06 9.73 5.05
CA ILE A 120 2.40 8.43 4.43
C ILE A 120 1.87 8.38 3.00
N PHE A 121 0.61 8.79 2.78
CA PHE A 121 0.00 8.84 1.47
C PHE A 121 0.77 9.74 0.50
N LYS A 122 1.10 10.97 0.92
CA LYS A 122 1.88 11.92 0.11
C LYS A 122 3.28 11.38 -0.23
N ASN A 123 3.95 10.74 0.72
CA ASN A 123 5.23 10.11 0.45
C ASN A 123 5.11 8.94 -0.55
N ALA A 124 4.06 8.13 -0.45
CA ALA A 124 3.81 7.04 -1.39
C ALA A 124 3.49 7.56 -2.81
N LEU A 125 2.81 8.70 -2.92
CA LEU A 125 2.59 9.37 -4.21
C LEU A 125 3.91 9.90 -4.80
N SER A 126 4.78 10.49 -3.97
CA SER A 126 6.00 11.15 -4.45
C SER A 126 7.09 10.18 -4.90
N SER A 127 7.13 8.99 -4.31
CA SER A 127 8.11 7.95 -4.68
C SER A 127 7.63 6.57 -4.20
N PRO A 128 7.83 5.53 -5.03
CA PRO A 128 7.54 4.16 -4.61
C PRO A 128 8.43 3.79 -3.41
N ALA A 129 7.89 2.98 -2.49
CA ALA A 129 8.65 2.52 -1.34
C ALA A 129 9.81 1.60 -1.76
N TYR A 130 9.66 0.91 -2.89
CA TYR A 130 10.65 0.02 -3.49
C TYR A 130 10.60 0.10 -5.01
N GLU A 131 11.70 -0.29 -5.68
CA GLU A 131 11.83 -0.26 -7.15
C GLU A 131 10.78 -1.13 -7.88
N ASP A 132 10.25 -2.13 -7.20
CA ASP A 132 9.23 -3.04 -7.73
C ASP A 132 7.80 -2.60 -7.37
N ASP A 133 7.64 -1.51 -6.63
CA ASP A 133 6.34 -0.92 -6.37
C ASP A 133 5.91 -0.05 -7.57
N ILE A 134 4.59 0.02 -7.80
CA ILE A 134 4.05 0.89 -8.84
C ILE A 134 4.34 2.36 -8.48
N ASN A 135 4.70 3.13 -9.47
CA ASN A 135 4.78 4.57 -9.31
C ASN A 135 3.37 5.17 -9.38
N PHE A 136 2.80 5.42 -8.21
CA PHE A 136 1.47 6.00 -8.08
C PHE A 136 1.32 7.33 -8.82
N THR A 137 2.36 8.16 -8.81
CA THR A 137 2.34 9.47 -9.45
C THR A 137 2.11 9.35 -10.94
N ASP A 138 2.83 8.46 -11.61
CA ASP A 138 2.73 8.30 -13.06
C ASP A 138 1.33 7.81 -13.46
N VAL A 139 0.81 6.79 -12.76
CA VAL A 139 -0.53 6.26 -13.03
C VAL A 139 -1.61 7.29 -12.71
N PHE A 140 -1.48 7.98 -11.58
CA PHE A 140 -2.44 9.00 -11.18
C PHE A 140 -2.47 10.18 -12.15
N HIS A 141 -1.28 10.66 -12.58
CA HIS A 141 -1.21 11.72 -13.60
C HIS A 141 -1.79 11.27 -14.94
N GLN A 142 -1.55 10.03 -15.35
CA GLN A 142 -2.16 9.50 -16.57
C GLN A 142 -3.69 9.48 -16.48
N ILE A 143 -4.25 9.01 -15.35
CA ILE A 143 -5.70 9.02 -15.12
C ILE A 143 -6.24 10.45 -15.14
N LEU A 144 -5.54 11.42 -14.52
CA LEU A 144 -5.96 12.82 -14.47
C LEU A 144 -5.89 13.53 -15.84
N GLN A 145 -4.96 13.15 -16.72
CA GLN A 145 -4.87 13.73 -18.07
C GLN A 145 -6.13 13.43 -18.91
N GLU A 146 -6.81 12.35 -18.59
CA GLU A 146 -8.03 11.92 -19.25
C GLU A 146 -9.30 12.40 -18.52
N ALA A 147 -9.16 13.15 -17.42
CA ALA A 147 -10.29 13.71 -16.70
C ALA A 147 -10.96 14.84 -17.50
N PRO A 148 -12.30 14.92 -17.50
CA PRO A 148 -13.05 15.95 -18.25
C PRO A 148 -12.80 17.36 -17.72
N GLU A 149 -12.40 17.50 -16.46
CA GLU A 149 -12.17 18.77 -15.78
C GLU A 149 -10.80 18.81 -15.10
N LYS A 150 -10.26 20.03 -14.92
CA LYS A 150 -9.05 20.25 -14.15
C LYS A 150 -9.39 20.40 -12.66
N TYR A 151 -8.98 19.45 -11.86
CA TYR A 151 -9.11 19.52 -10.42
C TYR A 151 -8.06 20.47 -9.84
N ARG A 152 -8.46 21.30 -8.85
CA ARG A 152 -7.57 22.28 -8.22
C ARG A 152 -6.45 21.59 -7.44
N ASP A 153 -6.81 20.61 -6.59
CA ASP A 153 -5.89 19.90 -5.69
C ASP A 153 -6.14 18.39 -5.79
N PRO A 154 -5.75 17.75 -6.90
CA PRO A 154 -6.13 16.35 -7.20
C PRO A 154 -5.56 15.34 -6.21
N GLU A 155 -4.39 15.60 -5.61
CA GLU A 155 -3.80 14.73 -4.58
C GLU A 155 -4.66 14.73 -3.30
N ILE A 156 -5.15 15.91 -2.89
CA ILE A 156 -6.04 16.04 -1.73
C ILE A 156 -7.37 15.35 -2.02
N MET A 157 -7.93 15.56 -3.22
CA MET A 157 -9.16 14.88 -3.65
C MET A 157 -9.01 13.36 -3.57
N LEU A 158 -7.93 12.80 -4.11
CA LEU A 158 -7.67 11.37 -4.05
C LEU A 158 -7.53 10.88 -2.60
N PHE A 159 -6.80 11.61 -1.76
CA PHE A 159 -6.68 11.25 -0.35
C PHE A 159 -8.04 11.26 0.37
N MET A 160 -8.89 12.26 0.12
CA MET A 160 -10.23 12.31 0.69
C MET A 160 -11.10 11.12 0.25
N ILE A 161 -11.01 10.72 -1.02
CA ILE A 161 -11.68 9.52 -1.53
C ILE A 161 -11.19 8.26 -0.80
N VAL A 162 -9.87 8.11 -0.68
CA VAL A 162 -9.25 6.96 0.02
C VAL A 162 -9.68 6.91 1.48
N GLU A 163 -9.66 8.04 2.19
CA GLU A 163 -10.10 8.13 3.60
C GLU A 163 -11.59 7.82 3.75
N LEU A 164 -12.44 8.38 2.89
CA LEU A 164 -13.88 8.12 2.92
C LEU A 164 -14.18 6.64 2.68
N VAL A 165 -13.60 6.06 1.64
CA VAL A 165 -13.80 4.65 1.29
C VAL A 165 -13.27 3.74 2.39
N SER A 166 -12.04 3.97 2.87
CA SER A 166 -11.42 3.11 3.88
C SER A 166 -12.16 3.17 5.22
N SER A 167 -12.61 4.35 5.65
CA SER A 167 -13.38 4.53 6.88
C SER A 167 -14.75 3.84 6.80
N THR A 168 -15.46 4.00 5.67
CA THR A 168 -16.77 3.37 5.45
C THR A 168 -16.62 1.86 5.36
N CYS A 169 -15.67 1.37 4.55
CA CYS A 169 -15.40 -0.07 4.41
C CYS A 169 -14.97 -0.70 5.72
N TYR A 170 -14.13 -0.02 6.52
CA TYR A 170 -13.74 -0.50 7.84
C TYR A 170 -14.94 -0.80 8.73
N SER A 171 -15.89 0.15 8.78
CA SER A 171 -17.08 0.00 9.60
C SER A 171 -18.01 -1.11 9.09
N VAL A 172 -18.26 -1.17 7.80
CA VAL A 172 -19.20 -2.13 7.19
C VAL A 172 -18.62 -3.54 7.15
N ILE A 173 -17.35 -3.71 6.77
CA ILE A 173 -16.75 -5.04 6.57
C ILE A 173 -16.41 -5.73 7.90
N LEU A 174 -16.01 -4.97 8.93
CA LEU A 174 -15.55 -5.55 10.19
C LEU A 174 -16.63 -5.66 11.28
N TYR A 175 -17.77 -4.98 11.13
CA TYR A 175 -18.83 -4.97 12.13
C TYR A 175 -20.19 -5.52 11.64
N ASN A 176 -20.27 -5.97 10.38
CA ASN A 176 -21.34 -6.81 9.85
C ASN A 176 -20.89 -8.26 9.75
#